data_192b425ed33f03aa0a9f53e181f7a1e4
#
_entry.id   192b425ed33f03aa0a9f53e181f7a1e4
#
_cell.length_a   1.000
_cell.length_b   1.000
_cell.length_c   1.000
_cell.angle_alpha   90.00
_cell.angle_beta   90.00
_cell.angle_gamma   90.00
#
_symmetry.space_group_name_H-M   'P 1'
#
loop_
_entity.id
_entity.type
_entity.pdbx_description
1 polymer ?
#
loop_
_entity_poly.entity_id
_entity_poly.type
_entity_poly.pdbx_seq_one_letter_code
_entity_poly.pdbx_strand_id
1 'polypeptide(L)' 'MEIPLAFLPENKEARVIKVKGGRGLVRRLSELGFTPGARVKVLLSNSPGPVLVDVRGSRLGLGRGLLMRIIVDTEVNS' A
#
# COMPACT_ATOMS: atom_id res chain seq x y z
N MET A 1 7.66 -6.35 -10.72
CA MET A 1 7.69 -4.93 -11.11
C MET A 1 7.35 -4.07 -9.91
N GLU A 2 8.13 -3.03 -9.69
CA GLU A 2 7.89 -2.12 -8.56
C GLU A 2 7.12 -0.91 -9.02
N ILE A 3 6.00 -0.66 -8.36
CA ILE A 3 5.13 0.47 -8.66
C ILE A 3 4.64 1.09 -7.35
N PRO A 4 4.21 2.36 -7.38
CA PRO A 4 3.47 2.91 -6.25
C PRO A 4 2.17 2.14 -6.06
N LEU A 5 1.78 1.96 -4.80
CA LEU A 5 0.54 1.26 -4.47
C LEU A 5 -0.68 1.92 -5.13
N ALA A 6 -0.59 3.23 -5.40
CA ALA A 6 -1.66 3.96 -6.05
C ALA A 6 -2.03 3.38 -7.43
N PHE A 7 -1.10 2.68 -8.08
CA PHE A 7 -1.34 2.12 -9.41
C PHE A 7 -1.73 0.65 -9.38
N LEU A 8 -1.79 0.05 -8.20
CA LEU A 8 -2.18 -1.35 -8.11
C LEU A 8 -3.69 -1.48 -8.35
N PRO A 9 -4.11 -2.34 -9.29
CA PRO A 9 -5.54 -2.52 -9.54
C PRO A 9 -6.28 -3.14 -8.35
N GLU A 10 -7.58 -2.94 -8.30
CA GLU A 10 -8.42 -3.56 -7.28
C GLU A 10 -8.29 -5.08 -7.31
N ASN A 11 -8.30 -5.66 -6.12
CA ASN A 11 -8.25 -7.10 -5.90
C ASN A 11 -6.93 -7.75 -6.29
N LYS A 12 -5.91 -6.94 -6.57
CA LYS A 12 -4.57 -7.44 -6.82
C LYS A 12 -3.75 -7.34 -5.54
N GLU A 13 -2.92 -8.35 -5.32
CA GLU A 13 -1.99 -8.36 -4.19
C GLU A 13 -0.60 -7.95 -4.63
N ALA A 14 0.14 -7.41 -3.68
CA ALA A 14 1.53 -7.04 -3.89
C ALA A 14 2.24 -7.09 -2.54
N ARG A 15 3.56 -6.96 -2.57
CA ARG A 15 4.36 -6.88 -1.35
C ARG A 15 4.98 -5.52 -1.24
N VAL A 16 4.97 -4.96 -0.04
CA VAL A 16 5.61 -3.69 0.22
C VAL A 16 7.12 -3.84 0.08
N ILE A 17 7.73 -2.92 -0.68
CA ILE A 17 9.17 -2.83 -0.81
C ILE A 17 9.71 -1.77 0.13
N LYS A 18 9.15 -0.58 0.04
CA LYS A 18 9.62 0.55 0.87
C LYS A 18 8.56 1.65 0.88
N VAL A 19 8.72 2.58 1.80
CA VAL A 19 7.94 3.81 1.86
C VAL A 19 8.87 4.97 1.59
N LYS A 20 8.48 5.86 0.69
CA LYS A 20 9.22 7.07 0.37
C LYS A 20 8.70 8.22 1.19
N GLY A 21 9.59 8.89 1.92
CA GLY A 21 9.18 10.05 2.70
C GLY A 21 10.11 10.27 3.88
N GLY A 22 9.77 11.27 4.68
CA GLY A 22 10.54 11.55 5.88
C GLY A 22 10.30 10.50 6.96
N ARG A 23 11.10 10.59 8.01
CA ARG A 23 11.06 9.59 9.10
C ARG A 23 9.69 9.47 9.74
N GLY A 24 9.00 10.58 9.93
CA GLY A 24 7.70 10.56 10.56
C GLY A 24 6.68 9.79 9.75
N LEU A 25 6.67 10.01 8.44
CA LEU A 25 5.75 9.31 7.56
C LEU A 25 6.09 7.81 7.48
N VAL A 26 7.35 7.50 7.31
CA VAL A 26 7.79 6.10 7.22
C VAL A 26 7.41 5.35 8.50
N ARG A 27 7.67 5.97 9.65
CA ARG A 27 7.34 5.37 10.94
C ARG A 27 5.84 5.13 11.08
N ARG A 28 5.04 6.14 10.72
CA ARG A 28 3.59 6.04 10.84
C ARG A 28 3.03 4.92 9.97
N LEU A 29 3.48 4.86 8.72
CA LEU A 29 3.01 3.81 7.81
C LEU A 29 3.52 2.44 8.24
N SER A 30 4.72 2.37 8.79
CA SER A 30 5.26 1.13 9.34
C SER A 30 4.38 0.62 10.49
N GLU A 31 3.96 1.54 11.36
CA GLU A 31 3.08 1.17 12.49
C GLU A 31 1.73 0.66 12.02
N LEU A 32 1.28 1.11 10.86
CA LEU A 32 0.04 0.62 10.26
C LEU A 32 0.22 -0.73 9.55
N GLY A 33 1.45 -1.19 9.41
CA GLY A 33 1.72 -2.48 8.81
C GLY A 33 2.44 -2.44 7.47
N PHE A 34 2.72 -1.26 6.94
CA PHE A 34 3.41 -1.13 5.64
C PHE A 34 4.92 -1.27 5.83
N THR A 35 5.33 -2.49 6.16
CA THR A 35 6.74 -2.83 6.35
C THR A 35 7.22 -3.68 5.17
N PRO A 36 8.52 -3.67 4.86
CA PRO A 36 9.04 -4.48 3.74
C PRO A 36 8.59 -5.93 3.85
N GLY A 37 8.08 -6.46 2.75
CA GLY A 37 7.59 -7.83 2.69
C GLY A 37 6.13 -8.00 3.08
N ALA A 38 5.48 -6.99 3.64
CA ALA A 38 4.09 -7.10 4.02
C ALA A 38 3.20 -7.22 2.79
N ARG A 39 2.20 -8.10 2.86
CA ARG A 39 1.23 -8.24 1.78
C ARG A 39 0.20 -7.14 1.87
N VAL A 40 -0.12 -6.57 0.73
CA VAL A 40 -1.15 -5.54 0.61
C VAL A 40 -2.07 -5.90 -0.54
N LYS A 41 -3.32 -5.45 -0.43
CA LYS A 41 -4.32 -5.66 -1.47
C LYS A 41 -5.20 -4.42 -1.53
N VAL A 42 -5.45 -3.93 -2.73
CA VAL A 42 -6.39 -2.83 -2.92
C VAL A 42 -7.78 -3.44 -2.99
N LEU A 43 -8.66 -2.99 -2.11
CA LEU A 43 -10.02 -3.53 -2.04
C LEU A 43 -11.00 -2.66 -2.81
N LEU A 44 -10.86 -1.34 -2.74
CA LEU A 44 -11.81 -0.43 -3.35
C LEU A 44 -11.11 0.88 -3.67
N SER A 45 -11.13 1.29 -4.94
CA SER A 45 -10.43 2.49 -5.39
C SER A 45 -11.20 3.29 -6.42
N ASN A 46 -12.48 3.01 -6.61
CA ASN A 46 -13.22 3.50 -7.76
C ASN A 46 -13.96 4.83 -7.55
N SER A 47 -13.73 5.50 -6.45
CA SER A 47 -14.46 6.74 -6.19
C SER A 47 -13.52 7.81 -5.65
N PRO A 48 -13.95 9.07 -5.63
CA PRO A 48 -13.22 10.11 -4.92
C PRO A 48 -13.10 9.74 -3.45
N GLY A 49 -12.02 10.15 -2.82
CA GLY A 49 -11.81 9.89 -1.42
C GLY A 49 -10.80 8.79 -1.19
N PRO A 50 -10.71 8.31 0.05
CA PRO A 50 -9.70 7.32 0.40
C PRO A 50 -9.87 6.01 -0.35
N VAL A 51 -8.74 5.37 -0.59
CA VAL A 51 -8.69 4.03 -1.17
C VAL A 51 -8.69 3.03 -0.03
N LEU A 52 -9.56 2.03 -0.11
CA LEU A 52 -9.61 0.99 0.91
C LEU A 52 -8.58 -0.08 0.59
N VAL A 53 -7.68 -0.34 1.52
CA VAL A 53 -6.63 -1.34 1.34
C VAL A 53 -6.63 -2.30 2.52
N ASP A 54 -6.13 -3.51 2.26
CA ASP A 54 -5.86 -4.50 3.28
C ASP A 54 -4.36 -4.64 3.39
N VAL A 55 -3.84 -4.49 4.59
CA VAL A 55 -2.43 -4.72 4.87
C VAL A 55 -2.34 -5.60 6.10
N ARG A 56 -1.70 -6.76 5.95
CA ARG A 56 -1.55 -7.75 7.02
C ARG A 56 -2.88 -8.12 7.69
N GLY A 57 -3.95 -8.15 6.92
CA GLY A 57 -5.27 -8.50 7.45
C GLY A 57 -6.04 -7.33 8.03
N SER A 58 -5.46 -6.15 8.12
CA SER A 58 -6.16 -4.96 8.61
C SER A 58 -6.63 -4.12 7.44
N ARG A 59 -7.86 -3.65 7.51
CA ARG A 59 -8.44 -2.81 6.47
C ARG A 59 -8.43 -1.36 6.89
N LEU A 60 -7.96 -0.51 6.00
CA LEU A 60 -7.91 0.92 6.28
C LEU A 60 -8.04 1.73 5.01
N GLY A 61 -8.53 2.96 5.17
CA GLY A 61 -8.64 3.91 4.07
C GLY A 61 -7.44 4.83 4.07
N LEU A 62 -6.81 4.97 2.90
CA LEU A 62 -5.66 5.86 2.74
C LEU A 62 -5.91 6.82 1.60
N GLY A 63 -5.47 8.07 1.78
CA GLY A 63 -5.50 9.03 0.71
C GLY A 63 -4.55 8.63 -0.42
N ARG A 64 -4.88 9.05 -1.64
CA ARG A 64 -4.09 8.68 -2.81
C ARG A 64 -2.66 9.21 -2.74
N GLY A 65 -2.45 10.36 -2.10
CA GLY A 65 -1.11 10.90 -1.91
C GLY A 65 -0.22 9.98 -1.10
N LEU A 66 -0.77 9.32 -0.08
CA LEU A 66 -0.01 8.35 0.70
C LEU A 66 0.29 7.10 -0.12
N LEU A 67 -0.67 6.67 -0.93
CA LEU A 67 -0.46 5.49 -1.77
C LEU A 67 0.65 5.69 -2.79
N MET A 68 0.89 6.92 -3.21
CA MET A 68 2.00 7.22 -4.10
C MET A 68 3.36 7.05 -3.42
N ARG A 69 3.37 7.07 -2.09
CA ARG A 69 4.61 6.96 -1.31
C ARG A 69 4.95 5.52 -0.95
N ILE A 70 4.03 4.60 -1.12
CA ILE A 70 4.25 3.19 -0.77
C ILE A 70 4.60 2.45 -2.06
N ILE A 71 5.82 1.93 -2.11
CA ILE A 71 6.29 1.20 -3.29
C ILE A 71 6.10 -0.29 -3.05
N VAL A 72 5.47 -0.94 -4.01
CA VAL A 72 5.16 -2.37 -3.90
C VAL A 72 5.71 -3.12 -5.10
N ASP A 73 5.91 -4.42 -4.90
CA ASP A 73 6.29 -5.34 -5.98
C ASP A 73 5.05 -6.16 -6.33
N THR A 74 4.68 -6.11 -7.60
CA THR A 74 3.51 -6.82 -8.10
C THR A 74 3.76 -8.30 -8.34
N GLU A 75 5.00 -8.75 -8.33
CA GLU A 75 5.32 -10.16 -8.53
C GLU A 75 5.27 -10.88 -7.20
N VAL A 76 4.04 -11.21 -6.80
CA VAL A 76 3.83 -11.97 -5.58
C VAL A 76 3.80 -13.44 -5.95
N ASN A 77 4.80 -14.17 -5.52
CA ASN A 77 4.80 -15.61 -5.65
C ASN A 77 4.03 -16.19 -4.48
N SER A 78 2.94 -16.79 -4.80
CA SER A 78 2.13 -17.45 -3.79
C SER A 78 2.72 -18.82 -3.45
#